data_f765e35b5acf65d2d3c8d1693372a37f
#
_entry.id   f765e35b5acf65d2d3c8d1693372a37f
#
_cell.length_a   1.000
_cell.length_b   1.000
_cell.length_c   1.000
_cell.angle_alpha   90.00
_cell.angle_beta   90.00
_cell.angle_gamma   90.00
#
_symmetry.space_group_name_H-M   'P 1'
#
loop_
_entity.id
_entity.type
_entity.pdbx_description
1 polymer ?
#
loop_
_entity_poly.entity_id
_entity_poly.type
_entity_poly.pdbx_seq_one_letter_code
_entity_poly.pdbx_strand_id
1 'polypeptide(L)'
;HTRTRRQRQMCIRDSLNVALMNELAIIFDKMKIRTADVLEAAGTKWNFQKFTPGLVGGHCIGVDPYYLISKAESLGYYPELIRSARRLNNSLAGYVSQKTLDLLAGSGVSIVDSRIGVLGLTFKENVSDLRNSQSPMIVNELKKYGAKVLAHDPYISDQGLLETHGIELTDWQDQKDLDAVLVLVPHDFYLKEKRLALFKTLKAGGIFIDVKSAFDRTLLGGNQQYWSL
;
A
#
# COMPACT_ATOMS: atom_id res chain seq x y z
N HIS A 1 12.19 -27.15 16.55
CA HIS A 1 11.96 -27.22 15.08
C HIS A 1 10.49 -27.15 14.64
N THR A 2 9.51 -27.56 15.46
CA THR A 2 8.08 -27.59 15.09
C THR A 2 7.42 -26.21 15.12
N ARG A 3 7.79 -25.32 16.04
CA ARG A 3 7.19 -23.98 16.20
C ARG A 3 7.56 -23.06 15.01
N THR A 4 8.82 -23.07 14.62
CA THR A 4 9.33 -22.28 13.48
C THR A 4 8.73 -22.74 12.14
N ARG A 5 8.54 -24.06 11.95
CA ARG A 5 7.88 -24.58 10.74
C ARG A 5 6.42 -24.14 10.63
N ARG A 6 5.67 -24.16 11.75
CA ARG A 6 4.28 -23.69 11.77
C ARG A 6 4.17 -22.19 11.45
N GLN A 7 5.07 -21.37 11.98
CA GLN A 7 5.11 -19.93 11.66
C GLN A 7 5.35 -19.69 10.18
N ARG A 8 6.32 -20.36 9.55
CA ARG A 8 6.59 -20.23 8.12
C ARG A 8 5.41 -20.66 7.27
N GLN A 9 4.71 -21.73 7.63
CA GLN A 9 3.48 -22.15 6.93
C GLN A 9 2.37 -21.10 7.03
N MET A 10 2.23 -20.43 8.19
CA MET A 10 1.28 -19.33 8.35
C MET A 10 1.63 -18.16 7.43
N CYS A 11 2.89 -17.73 7.38
CA CYS A 11 3.34 -16.63 6.52
C CYS A 11 3.13 -16.94 5.03
N ILE A 12 3.35 -18.19 4.60
CA ILE A 12 3.09 -18.62 3.22
C ILE A 12 1.61 -18.53 2.90
N ARG A 13 0.74 -19.06 3.79
CA ARG A 13 -0.71 -18.97 3.64
C ARG A 13 -1.19 -17.53 3.59
N ASP A 14 -0.68 -16.69 4.47
CA ASP A 14 -1.04 -15.28 4.52
C ASP A 14 -0.61 -14.55 3.25
N SER A 15 0.57 -14.88 2.71
CA SER A 15 1.03 -14.37 1.41
C SER A 15 0.07 -14.72 0.26
N LEU A 16 -0.47 -15.95 0.25
CA LEU A 16 -1.45 -16.41 -0.75
C LEU A 16 -2.79 -15.70 -0.58
N ASN A 17 -3.29 -15.60 0.66
CA ASN A 17 -4.57 -15.00 0.94
C ASN A 17 -4.57 -13.48 0.67
N VAL A 18 -3.47 -12.78 0.99
CA VAL A 18 -3.33 -11.38 0.63
C VAL A 18 -3.24 -11.21 -0.89
N ALA A 19 -2.55 -12.11 -1.60
CA ALA A 19 -2.49 -12.07 -3.05
C ALA A 19 -3.89 -12.23 -3.68
N LEU A 20 -4.71 -13.15 -3.16
CA LEU A 20 -6.10 -13.30 -3.60
C LEU A 20 -6.89 -12.01 -3.38
N MET A 21 -6.76 -11.37 -2.21
CA MET A 21 -7.44 -10.09 -1.95
C MET A 21 -6.95 -8.97 -2.88
N ASN A 22 -5.66 -8.92 -3.16
CA ASN A 22 -5.06 -7.96 -4.09
C ASN A 22 -5.57 -8.17 -5.53
N GLU A 23 -5.68 -9.42 -5.98
CA GLU A 23 -6.25 -9.74 -7.30
C GLU A 23 -7.71 -9.33 -7.41
N LEU A 24 -8.51 -9.66 -6.38
CA LEU A 24 -9.91 -9.26 -6.31
C LEU A 24 -10.05 -7.73 -6.31
N ALA A 25 -9.19 -7.02 -5.57
CA ALA A 25 -9.21 -5.56 -5.56
C ALA A 25 -8.94 -4.95 -6.94
N ILE A 26 -7.97 -5.48 -7.68
CA ILE A 26 -7.69 -5.06 -9.06
C ILE A 26 -8.88 -5.34 -9.98
N ILE A 27 -9.53 -6.49 -9.85
CA ILE A 27 -10.72 -6.85 -10.63
C ILE A 27 -11.88 -5.91 -10.29
N PHE A 28 -12.15 -5.69 -9.01
CA PHE A 28 -13.25 -4.83 -8.54
C PHE A 28 -13.04 -3.36 -8.92
N ASP A 29 -11.80 -2.87 -8.89
CA ASP A 29 -11.49 -1.53 -9.39
C ASP A 29 -11.86 -1.36 -10.88
N LYS A 30 -11.55 -2.37 -11.72
CA LYS A 30 -11.97 -2.38 -13.13
C LYS A 30 -13.49 -2.45 -13.30
N MET A 31 -14.19 -3.09 -12.37
CA MET A 31 -15.66 -3.16 -12.32
C MET A 31 -16.29 -1.91 -11.68
N LYS A 32 -15.48 -0.98 -11.15
CA LYS A 32 -15.94 0.20 -10.39
C LYS A 32 -16.71 -0.19 -9.11
N ILE A 33 -16.35 -1.31 -8.51
CA ILE A 33 -16.88 -1.81 -7.24
C ILE A 33 -15.83 -1.57 -6.16
N ARG A 34 -16.24 -1.08 -5.01
CA ARG A 34 -15.34 -0.87 -3.87
C ARG A 34 -15.05 -2.20 -3.18
N THR A 35 -13.78 -2.58 -3.08
CA THR A 35 -13.36 -3.86 -2.48
C THR A 35 -13.81 -3.98 -1.02
N ALA A 36 -13.71 -2.91 -0.23
CA ALA A 36 -14.11 -2.92 1.18
C ALA A 36 -15.59 -3.30 1.36
N ASP A 37 -16.49 -2.84 0.51
CA ASP A 37 -17.92 -3.14 0.59
C ASP A 37 -18.19 -4.64 0.32
N VAL A 38 -17.45 -5.23 -0.63
CA VAL A 38 -17.54 -6.67 -0.92
C VAL A 38 -17.00 -7.50 0.25
N LEU A 39 -15.86 -7.09 0.82
CA LEU A 39 -15.27 -7.80 1.95
C LEU A 39 -16.10 -7.68 3.23
N GLU A 40 -16.76 -6.55 3.44
CA GLU A 40 -17.72 -6.36 4.53
C GLU A 40 -18.90 -7.34 4.38
N ALA A 41 -19.52 -7.38 3.20
CA ALA A 41 -20.61 -8.31 2.90
C ALA A 41 -20.18 -9.79 3.04
N ALA A 42 -19.02 -10.15 2.49
CA ALA A 42 -18.45 -11.49 2.64
C ALA A 42 -18.15 -11.85 4.10
N GLY A 43 -17.73 -10.87 4.89
CA GLY A 43 -17.39 -10.99 6.31
C GLY A 43 -18.57 -11.32 7.21
N THR A 44 -19.81 -11.24 6.72
CA THR A 44 -21.02 -11.68 7.45
C THR A 44 -21.13 -13.20 7.54
N LYS A 45 -20.41 -13.93 6.67
CA LYS A 45 -20.38 -15.39 6.70
C LYS A 45 -19.49 -15.88 7.85
N TRP A 46 -19.99 -16.75 8.69
CA TRP A 46 -19.34 -17.20 9.93
C TRP A 46 -17.93 -17.80 9.77
N ASN A 47 -17.64 -18.43 8.61
CA ASN A 47 -16.35 -19.06 8.34
C ASN A 47 -15.47 -18.25 7.37
N PHE A 48 -15.82 -16.99 7.09
CA PHE A 48 -15.02 -16.14 6.23
C PHE A 48 -13.74 -15.70 6.97
N GLN A 49 -12.58 -16.00 6.38
CA GLN A 49 -11.30 -15.53 6.90
C GLN A 49 -11.04 -14.12 6.40
N LYS A 50 -11.01 -13.16 7.31
CA LYS A 50 -10.81 -11.74 6.99
C LYS A 50 -9.35 -11.48 6.63
N PHE A 51 -9.09 -11.35 5.34
CA PHE A 51 -7.89 -10.75 4.78
C PHE A 51 -8.28 -9.50 4.01
N THR A 52 -7.38 -8.52 3.98
CA THR A 52 -7.57 -7.27 3.25
C THR A 52 -6.47 -7.11 2.22
N PRO A 53 -6.74 -6.42 1.10
CA PRO A 53 -5.70 -6.08 0.14
C PRO A 53 -4.70 -5.10 0.74
N GLY A 54 -3.51 -5.04 0.17
CA GLY A 54 -2.47 -4.10 0.57
C GLY A 54 -1.07 -4.53 0.18
N LEU A 55 -0.14 -3.60 0.37
CA LEU A 55 1.28 -3.82 0.11
C LEU A 55 1.84 -4.87 1.06
N VAL A 56 2.61 -5.81 0.52
CA VAL A 56 3.22 -6.90 1.30
C VAL A 56 4.70 -6.63 1.46
N GLY A 57 5.14 -6.44 2.69
CA GLY A 57 6.53 -6.22 3.07
C GLY A 57 6.95 -7.09 4.26
N GLY A 58 8.01 -6.66 4.94
CA GLY A 58 8.58 -7.36 6.10
C GLY A 58 9.39 -8.60 5.73
N HIS A 59 9.89 -9.29 6.77
CA HIS A 59 10.83 -10.41 6.60
C HIS A 59 10.18 -11.80 6.58
N CYS A 60 8.89 -11.92 6.91
CA CYS A 60 8.20 -13.21 6.94
C CYS A 60 7.32 -13.39 5.69
N ILE A 61 6.23 -12.62 5.56
CA ILE A 61 5.24 -12.79 4.48
C ILE A 61 5.89 -12.51 3.11
N GLY A 62 6.84 -11.56 3.06
CA GLY A 62 7.58 -11.21 1.86
C GLY A 62 8.65 -12.23 1.44
N VAL A 63 9.19 -13.03 2.36
CA VAL A 63 10.42 -13.82 2.18
C VAL A 63 10.20 -15.33 2.33
N ASP A 64 9.47 -15.78 3.35
CA ASP A 64 9.30 -17.22 3.63
C ASP A 64 8.76 -18.05 2.44
N PRO A 65 7.84 -17.51 1.60
CA PRO A 65 7.40 -18.24 0.41
C PRO A 65 8.53 -18.60 -0.55
N TYR A 66 9.58 -17.77 -0.67
CA TYR A 66 10.71 -18.06 -1.56
C TYR A 66 11.55 -19.22 -1.07
N TYR A 67 11.69 -19.42 0.24
CA TYR A 67 12.37 -20.61 0.77
C TYR A 67 11.63 -21.90 0.40
N LEU A 68 10.29 -21.88 0.46
CA LEU A 68 9.50 -23.04 0.05
C LEU A 68 9.55 -23.25 -1.48
N ILE A 69 9.50 -22.18 -2.25
CA ILE A 69 9.66 -22.22 -3.71
C ILE A 69 10.99 -22.90 -4.07
N SER A 70 12.10 -22.39 -3.55
CA SER A 70 13.43 -22.94 -3.81
C SER A 70 13.54 -24.41 -3.41
N LYS A 71 12.94 -24.78 -2.26
CA LYS A 71 12.95 -26.18 -1.82
C LYS A 71 12.11 -27.08 -2.72
N ALA A 72 10.95 -26.63 -3.13
CA ALA A 72 10.07 -27.39 -4.04
C ALA A 72 10.77 -27.64 -5.39
N GLU A 73 11.38 -26.61 -5.95
CA GLU A 73 12.14 -26.68 -7.21
C GLU A 73 13.33 -27.65 -7.10
N SER A 74 14.06 -27.64 -5.97
CA SER A 74 15.14 -28.61 -5.71
C SER A 74 14.67 -30.06 -5.64
N LEU A 75 13.37 -30.29 -5.45
CA LEU A 75 12.72 -31.61 -5.44
C LEU A 75 12.02 -31.93 -6.75
N GLY A 76 12.20 -31.10 -7.78
CA GLY A 76 11.58 -31.30 -9.10
C GLY A 76 10.11 -30.83 -9.20
N TYR A 77 9.59 -30.09 -8.22
CA TYR A 77 8.22 -29.58 -8.24
C TYR A 77 8.19 -28.08 -8.46
N TYR A 78 7.45 -27.61 -9.46
CA TYR A 78 7.24 -26.19 -9.74
C TYR A 78 6.01 -25.65 -9.00
N PRO A 79 6.16 -24.81 -7.97
CA PRO A 79 5.04 -24.38 -7.13
C PRO A 79 4.31 -23.15 -7.73
N GLU A 80 3.47 -23.36 -8.73
CA GLU A 80 2.81 -22.32 -9.53
C GLU A 80 2.01 -21.33 -8.67
N LEU A 81 1.17 -21.81 -7.77
CA LEU A 81 0.30 -20.98 -6.95
C LEU A 81 1.10 -20.01 -6.07
N ILE A 82 2.15 -20.51 -5.39
CA ILE A 82 2.97 -19.69 -4.50
C ILE A 82 3.75 -18.65 -5.31
N ARG A 83 4.28 -19.04 -6.46
CA ARG A 83 5.01 -18.13 -7.35
C ARG A 83 4.10 -17.03 -7.90
N SER A 84 2.90 -17.40 -8.36
CA SER A 84 1.92 -16.45 -8.89
C SER A 84 1.48 -15.45 -7.82
N ALA A 85 1.20 -15.90 -6.60
CA ALA A 85 0.87 -15.05 -5.47
C ALA A 85 1.99 -14.06 -5.15
N ARG A 86 3.25 -14.51 -5.16
CA ARG A 86 4.40 -13.63 -4.92
C ARG A 86 4.55 -12.58 -6.04
N ARG A 87 4.40 -12.99 -7.29
CA ARG A 87 4.45 -12.07 -8.44
C ARG A 87 3.38 -11.00 -8.33
N LEU A 88 2.14 -11.40 -8.00
CA LEU A 88 1.03 -10.47 -7.83
C LEU A 88 1.30 -9.47 -6.68
N ASN A 89 1.67 -9.98 -5.50
CA ASN A 89 1.98 -9.10 -4.36
C ASN A 89 3.14 -8.12 -4.68
N ASN A 90 4.13 -8.56 -5.42
CA ASN A 90 5.26 -7.69 -5.81
C ASN A 90 4.86 -6.64 -6.86
N SER A 91 3.87 -6.91 -7.71
CA SER A 91 3.41 -5.96 -8.73
C SER A 91 2.48 -4.86 -8.18
N LEU A 92 2.01 -5.00 -6.93
CA LEU A 92 1.00 -4.09 -6.39
C LEU A 92 1.48 -2.64 -6.25
N ALA A 93 2.75 -2.43 -5.90
CA ALA A 93 3.32 -1.08 -5.86
C ALA A 93 3.22 -0.38 -7.21
N GLY A 94 3.55 -1.08 -8.29
CA GLY A 94 3.39 -0.57 -9.66
C GLY A 94 1.94 -0.27 -10.01
N TYR A 95 1.01 -1.13 -9.59
CA TYR A 95 -0.42 -0.89 -9.78
C TYR A 95 -0.90 0.39 -9.08
N VAL A 96 -0.53 0.58 -7.80
CA VAL A 96 -0.89 1.78 -7.03
C VAL A 96 -0.28 3.04 -7.64
N SER A 97 0.98 2.98 -8.07
CA SER A 97 1.65 4.10 -8.74
C SER A 97 0.94 4.48 -10.04
N GLN A 98 0.67 3.50 -10.92
CA GLN A 98 -0.03 3.74 -12.19
C GLN A 98 -1.43 4.30 -11.95
N LYS A 99 -2.17 3.74 -10.99
CA LYS A 99 -3.50 4.24 -10.63
C LYS A 99 -3.47 5.69 -10.16
N THR A 100 -2.45 6.07 -9.39
CA THR A 100 -2.25 7.47 -8.96
C THR A 100 -2.07 8.39 -10.16
N LEU A 101 -1.22 7.99 -11.11
CA LEU A 101 -0.98 8.75 -12.35
C LEU A 101 -2.25 8.87 -13.21
N ASP A 102 -3.00 7.78 -13.34
CA ASP A 102 -4.26 7.74 -14.11
C ASP A 102 -5.31 8.67 -13.50
N LEU A 103 -5.43 8.70 -12.17
CA LEU A 103 -6.35 9.57 -11.45
C LEU A 103 -5.97 11.05 -11.60
N LEU A 104 -4.69 11.40 -11.48
CA LEU A 104 -4.19 12.77 -11.71
C LEU A 104 -4.49 13.22 -13.13
N ALA A 105 -4.13 12.41 -14.13
CA ALA A 105 -4.39 12.71 -15.54
C ALA A 105 -5.90 12.84 -15.82
N GLY A 106 -6.72 11.95 -15.28
CA GLY A 106 -8.17 11.98 -15.41
C GLY A 106 -8.82 13.22 -14.77
N SER A 107 -8.15 13.81 -13.77
CA SER A 107 -8.57 15.07 -13.13
C SER A 107 -8.04 16.33 -13.85
N GLY A 108 -7.30 16.16 -14.95
CA GLY A 108 -6.69 17.28 -15.68
C GLY A 108 -5.45 17.87 -14.99
N VAL A 109 -4.91 17.21 -13.97
CA VAL A 109 -3.72 17.65 -13.25
C VAL A 109 -2.47 17.17 -14.01
N SER A 110 -1.54 18.09 -14.32
CA SER A 110 -0.23 17.73 -14.86
C SER A 110 0.53 16.88 -13.84
N ILE A 111 1.06 15.73 -14.27
CA ILE A 111 1.88 14.87 -13.41
C ILE A 111 3.20 15.57 -13.09
N VAL A 112 3.82 16.19 -14.09
CA VAL A 112 5.05 16.95 -13.89
C VAL A 112 4.75 18.12 -12.97
N ASP A 113 5.57 18.28 -11.94
CA ASP A 113 5.45 19.26 -10.85
C ASP A 113 4.24 19.08 -9.91
N SER A 114 3.38 18.06 -10.12
CA SER A 114 2.30 17.76 -9.16
C SER A 114 2.88 17.48 -7.77
N ARG A 115 2.24 18.01 -6.74
CA ARG A 115 2.64 17.79 -5.34
C ARG A 115 1.89 16.59 -4.79
N ILE A 116 2.61 15.53 -4.49
CA ILE A 116 2.03 14.27 -4.03
C ILE A 116 2.57 13.95 -2.63
N GLY A 117 1.68 13.91 -1.63
CA GLY A 117 2.00 13.40 -0.30
C GLY A 117 1.98 11.87 -0.28
N VAL A 118 3.06 11.23 0.14
CA VAL A 118 3.13 9.78 0.35
C VAL A 118 3.36 9.51 1.83
N LEU A 119 2.36 8.92 2.48
CA LEU A 119 2.25 8.79 3.92
C LEU A 119 2.32 7.31 4.36
N GLY A 120 3.21 7.02 5.31
CA GLY A 120 3.49 5.68 5.78
C GLY A 120 4.40 4.90 4.83
N LEU A 121 5.67 4.80 5.20
CA LEU A 121 6.71 4.15 4.38
C LEU A 121 7.14 2.80 4.96
N THR A 122 6.88 2.54 6.25
CA THR A 122 7.17 1.27 6.89
C THR A 122 6.34 0.13 6.28
N PHE A 123 6.70 -1.13 6.55
CA PHE A 123 5.98 -2.25 5.93
C PHE A 123 4.62 -2.54 6.56
N LYS A 124 4.36 -2.04 7.77
CA LYS A 124 3.06 -2.15 8.48
C LYS A 124 2.88 -1.04 9.51
N GLU A 125 1.67 -0.96 10.02
CA GLU A 125 1.22 0.07 10.94
C GLU A 125 2.00 0.07 12.28
N ASN A 126 2.31 1.27 12.76
CA ASN A 126 2.84 1.55 14.09
C ASN A 126 4.15 0.82 14.45
N VAL A 127 5.00 0.59 13.47
CA VAL A 127 6.34 0.03 13.67
C VAL A 127 7.40 0.84 12.95
N SER A 128 8.60 0.88 13.49
CA SER A 128 9.77 1.50 12.88
C SER A 128 10.57 0.47 12.07
N ASP A 129 9.95 -0.12 11.04
CA ASP A 129 10.58 -1.16 10.23
C ASP A 129 10.29 -0.98 8.74
N LEU A 130 11.34 -0.71 7.97
CA LEU A 130 11.27 -0.45 6.53
C LEU A 130 11.62 -1.69 5.69
N ARG A 131 12.02 -2.80 6.30
CA ARG A 131 12.52 -3.97 5.59
C ARG A 131 11.51 -4.51 4.58
N ASN A 132 11.95 -4.61 3.32
CA ASN A 132 11.13 -5.07 2.21
C ASN A 132 9.80 -4.30 2.04
N SER A 133 9.70 -3.06 2.55
CA SER A 133 8.57 -2.20 2.25
C SER A 133 8.50 -1.90 0.76
N GLN A 134 7.30 -1.90 0.21
CA GLN A 134 7.07 -1.51 -1.18
C GLN A 134 6.85 0.01 -1.36
N SER A 135 6.68 0.74 -0.27
CA SER A 135 6.44 2.19 -0.32
C SER A 135 7.56 2.96 -1.02
N PRO A 136 8.86 2.65 -0.82
CA PRO A 136 9.94 3.28 -1.55
C PRO A 136 9.83 3.13 -3.08
N MET A 137 9.33 2.01 -3.57
CA MET A 137 9.11 1.79 -5.00
C MET A 137 8.05 2.75 -5.55
N ILE A 138 6.97 2.98 -4.81
CA ILE A 138 5.91 3.93 -5.19
C ILE A 138 6.46 5.35 -5.26
N VAL A 139 7.20 5.79 -4.21
CA VAL A 139 7.83 7.11 -4.19
C VAL A 139 8.72 7.32 -5.41
N ASN A 140 9.59 6.35 -5.69
CA ASN A 140 10.55 6.46 -6.80
C ASN A 140 9.85 6.41 -8.15
N GLU A 141 8.79 5.61 -8.29
CA GLU A 141 8.03 5.54 -9.53
C GLU A 141 7.34 6.88 -9.83
N LEU A 142 6.68 7.49 -8.85
CA LEU A 142 6.05 8.81 -9.01
C LEU A 142 7.07 9.91 -9.35
N LYS A 143 8.25 9.89 -8.70
CA LYS A 143 9.36 10.82 -9.00
C LYS A 143 9.84 10.69 -10.45
N LYS A 144 9.90 9.48 -11.02
CA LYS A 144 10.31 9.26 -12.43
C LYS A 144 9.40 9.97 -13.43
N TYR A 145 8.11 10.11 -13.12
CA TYR A 145 7.16 10.85 -13.94
C TYR A 145 7.18 12.37 -13.71
N GLY A 146 8.11 12.85 -12.89
CA GLY A 146 8.31 14.29 -12.63
C GLY A 146 7.46 14.88 -11.52
N ALA A 147 6.79 14.04 -10.71
CA ALA A 147 6.03 14.50 -9.56
C ALA A 147 6.96 14.96 -8.42
N LYS A 148 6.54 15.98 -7.69
CA LYS A 148 7.17 16.44 -6.43
C LYS A 148 6.60 15.63 -5.28
N VAL A 149 7.28 14.55 -4.91
CA VAL A 149 6.83 13.64 -3.86
C VAL A 149 7.31 14.12 -2.50
N LEU A 150 6.36 14.34 -1.58
CA LEU A 150 6.59 14.66 -0.17
C LEU A 150 6.33 13.40 0.66
N ALA A 151 7.39 12.73 1.06
CA ALA A 151 7.32 11.49 1.80
C ALA A 151 7.33 11.76 3.32
N HIS A 152 6.39 11.17 4.06
CA HIS A 152 6.30 11.33 5.51
C HIS A 152 5.99 10.00 6.19
N ASP A 153 6.70 9.73 7.29
CA ASP A 153 6.42 8.60 8.18
C ASP A 153 6.82 8.98 9.61
N PRO A 154 5.90 8.93 10.58
CA PRO A 154 6.17 9.36 11.96
C PRO A 154 7.03 8.36 12.74
N TYR A 155 7.23 7.15 12.25
CA TYR A 155 7.98 6.08 12.93
C TYR A 155 9.39 5.87 12.39
N ILE A 156 9.78 6.55 11.32
CA ILE A 156 11.12 6.46 10.77
C ILE A 156 11.96 7.62 11.31
N SER A 157 12.87 7.31 12.20
CA SER A 157 13.84 8.26 12.77
C SER A 157 15.21 8.20 12.07
N ASP A 158 15.55 7.07 11.46
CA ASP A 158 16.81 6.86 10.75
C ASP A 158 16.66 7.23 9.28
N GLN A 159 17.05 8.44 8.95
CA GLN A 159 17.03 8.92 7.55
C GLN A 159 18.02 8.15 6.67
N GLY A 160 19.12 7.62 7.23
CA GLY A 160 20.13 6.88 6.47
C GLY A 160 19.57 5.64 5.75
N LEU A 161 18.55 4.98 6.32
CA LEU A 161 17.86 3.86 5.66
C LEU A 161 17.09 4.32 4.41
N LEU A 162 16.53 5.52 4.41
CA LEU A 162 15.79 6.07 3.28
C LEU A 162 16.71 6.68 2.22
N GLU A 163 17.86 7.19 2.63
CA GLU A 163 18.89 7.71 1.71
C GLU A 163 19.35 6.62 0.72
N THR A 164 19.45 5.36 1.17
CA THR A 164 19.77 4.23 0.28
C THR A 164 18.72 4.03 -0.82
N HIS A 165 17.50 4.53 -0.62
CA HIS A 165 16.40 4.52 -1.58
C HIS A 165 16.24 5.87 -2.32
N GLY A 166 17.08 6.87 -2.07
CA GLY A 166 16.95 8.21 -2.63
C GLY A 166 15.71 8.96 -2.15
N ILE A 167 15.27 8.70 -0.92
CA ILE A 167 14.07 9.29 -0.33
C ILE A 167 14.48 10.17 0.86
N GLU A 168 14.02 11.41 0.84
CA GLU A 168 14.10 12.34 1.96
C GLU A 168 12.71 12.44 2.59
N LEU A 169 12.65 12.40 3.93
CA LEU A 169 11.41 12.66 4.65
C LEU A 169 11.15 14.16 4.71
N THR A 170 9.89 14.50 4.60
CA THR A 170 9.39 15.86 4.81
C THR A 170 8.61 15.92 6.12
N ASP A 171 8.63 17.08 6.77
CA ASP A 171 7.85 17.30 7.97
C ASP A 171 6.34 17.28 7.67
N TRP A 172 5.54 16.90 8.68
CA TRP A 172 4.08 16.96 8.56
C TRP A 172 3.56 18.34 8.15
N GLN A 173 4.20 19.40 8.61
CA GLN A 173 3.80 20.78 8.32
C GLN A 173 3.95 21.17 6.85
N ASP A 174 4.78 20.45 6.10
CA ASP A 174 4.99 20.65 4.66
C ASP A 174 3.96 19.93 3.80
N GLN A 175 3.17 19.03 4.41
CA GLN A 175 2.08 18.32 3.77
C GLN A 175 0.88 19.26 3.57
N LYS A 176 0.97 20.11 2.55
CA LYS A 176 -0.07 21.12 2.23
C LYS A 176 -0.12 21.39 0.73
N ASP A 177 -1.27 21.85 0.28
CA ASP A 177 -1.52 22.17 -1.13
C ASP A 177 -1.17 21.00 -2.06
N LEU A 178 -1.61 19.80 -1.69
CA LEU A 178 -1.31 18.56 -2.39
C LEU A 178 -2.34 18.29 -3.50
N ASP A 179 -1.86 17.88 -4.65
CA ASP A 179 -2.69 17.40 -5.76
C ASP A 179 -3.21 15.99 -5.49
N ALA A 180 -2.39 15.17 -4.81
CA ALA A 180 -2.80 13.86 -4.33
C ALA A 180 -2.16 13.54 -2.97
N VAL A 181 -2.85 12.73 -2.16
CA VAL A 181 -2.32 12.10 -0.95
C VAL A 181 -2.50 10.59 -1.05
N LEU A 182 -1.42 9.86 -0.89
CA LEU A 182 -1.41 8.40 -0.79
C LEU A 182 -1.15 8.00 0.65
N VAL A 183 -2.10 7.34 1.29
CA VAL A 183 -1.86 6.67 2.57
C VAL A 183 -1.56 5.20 2.29
N LEU A 184 -0.27 4.85 2.32
CA LEU A 184 0.21 3.49 2.05
C LEU A 184 0.13 2.63 3.30
N VAL A 185 0.48 3.22 4.46
CA VAL A 185 0.39 2.57 5.77
C VAL A 185 -0.34 3.50 6.73
N PRO A 186 -1.56 3.13 7.16
CA PRO A 186 -2.40 3.97 8.00
C PRO A 186 -1.99 3.88 9.47
N HIS A 187 -0.90 4.54 9.83
CA HIS A 187 -0.45 4.69 11.21
C HIS A 187 -1.49 5.38 12.08
N ASP A 188 -1.49 5.10 13.38
CA ASP A 188 -2.33 5.78 14.37
C ASP A 188 -2.18 7.30 14.33
N PHE A 189 -1.00 7.79 14.01
CA PHE A 189 -0.74 9.21 13.78
C PHE A 189 -1.70 9.80 12.72
N TYR A 190 -1.90 9.12 11.60
CA TYR A 190 -2.82 9.58 10.55
C TYR A 190 -4.29 9.31 10.89
N LEU A 191 -4.56 8.16 11.51
CA LEU A 191 -5.93 7.73 11.80
C LEU A 191 -6.56 8.47 12.98
N LYS A 192 -5.75 8.85 13.99
CA LYS A 192 -6.22 9.42 15.25
C LYS A 192 -5.78 10.88 15.42
N GLU A 193 -4.46 11.15 15.40
CA GLU A 193 -3.94 12.47 15.72
C GLU A 193 -4.15 13.49 14.60
N LYS A 194 -3.97 13.09 13.35
CA LYS A 194 -4.04 13.97 12.17
C LYS A 194 -5.25 13.72 11.27
N ARG A 195 -6.20 12.91 11.69
CA ARG A 195 -7.33 12.45 10.88
C ARG A 195 -8.05 13.58 10.13
N LEU A 196 -8.44 14.65 10.81
CA LEU A 196 -9.13 15.76 10.18
C LEU A 196 -8.19 16.71 9.44
N ALA A 197 -6.94 16.85 9.92
CA ALA A 197 -5.93 17.68 9.28
C ALA A 197 -5.47 17.07 7.95
N LEU A 198 -5.46 15.75 7.85
CA LEU A 198 -5.03 15.03 6.66
C LEU A 198 -5.85 15.40 5.41
N PHE A 199 -7.16 15.47 5.51
CA PHE A 199 -8.01 15.86 4.38
C PHE A 199 -7.83 17.32 3.97
N LYS A 200 -7.38 18.17 4.89
CA LYS A 200 -7.09 19.59 4.64
C LYS A 200 -5.73 19.82 3.95
N THR A 201 -4.89 18.79 3.85
CA THR A 201 -3.63 18.88 3.10
C THR A 201 -3.86 18.91 1.58
N LEU A 202 -5.00 18.40 1.14
CA LEU A 202 -5.39 18.36 -0.27
C LEU A 202 -5.92 19.71 -0.75
N LYS A 203 -5.60 20.05 -1.98
CA LYS A 203 -6.26 21.12 -2.74
C LYS A 203 -7.74 20.79 -2.98
N ALA A 204 -8.52 21.79 -3.35
CA ALA A 204 -9.84 21.57 -3.93
C ALA A 204 -9.71 20.71 -5.21
N GLY A 205 -10.49 19.64 -5.31
CA GLY A 205 -10.38 18.66 -6.41
C GLY A 205 -9.21 17.68 -6.29
N GLY A 206 -8.42 17.76 -5.21
CA GLY A 206 -7.32 16.83 -4.97
C GLY A 206 -7.77 15.38 -4.72
N ILE A 207 -6.86 14.45 -4.85
CA ILE A 207 -7.13 13.01 -4.85
C ILE A 207 -6.62 12.36 -3.56
N PHE A 208 -7.51 11.67 -2.85
CA PHE A 208 -7.17 10.87 -1.68
C PHE A 208 -7.11 9.38 -2.03
N ILE A 209 -5.95 8.78 -1.89
CA ILE A 209 -5.68 7.38 -2.21
C ILE A 209 -5.43 6.63 -0.90
N ASP A 210 -6.35 5.77 -0.53
CA ASP A 210 -6.35 4.98 0.70
C ASP A 210 -6.07 3.51 0.39
N VAL A 211 -4.81 3.10 0.39
CA VAL A 211 -4.41 1.75 -0.02
C VAL A 211 -5.00 0.65 0.88
N LYS A 212 -5.37 0.97 2.11
CA LYS A 212 -5.91 -0.01 3.08
C LYS A 212 -7.42 0.15 3.33
N SER A 213 -8.10 1.07 2.66
CA SER A 213 -9.51 1.42 2.93
C SER A 213 -9.76 1.74 4.41
N ALA A 214 -8.82 2.44 5.06
CA ALA A 214 -8.83 2.71 6.50
C ALA A 214 -9.56 4.00 6.88
N PHE A 215 -9.89 4.86 5.90
CA PHE A 215 -10.51 6.15 6.13
C PHE A 215 -11.96 6.19 5.67
N ASP A 216 -12.75 6.96 6.38
CA ASP A 216 -14.13 7.24 6.00
C ASP A 216 -14.15 8.30 4.89
N ARG A 217 -14.60 7.90 3.71
CA ARG A 217 -14.72 8.78 2.53
C ARG A 217 -15.67 9.97 2.73
N THR A 218 -16.57 9.91 3.71
CA THR A 218 -17.50 11.01 4.02
C THR A 218 -16.77 12.23 4.62
N LEU A 219 -15.52 12.06 5.04
CA LEU A 219 -14.69 13.16 5.56
C LEU A 219 -14.05 14.01 4.46
N LEU A 220 -14.13 13.59 3.21
CA LEU A 220 -13.68 14.38 2.07
C LEU A 220 -14.59 15.58 1.87
N GLY A 221 -13.98 16.74 1.66
CA GLY A 221 -14.70 18.00 1.39
C GLY A 221 -14.72 18.38 -0.08
N GLY A 222 -15.77 19.08 -0.49
CA GLY A 222 -15.85 19.69 -1.82
C GLY A 222 -15.77 18.66 -2.96
N ASN A 223 -14.96 18.97 -3.98
CA ASN A 223 -14.79 18.14 -5.18
C ASN A 223 -13.61 17.16 -5.06
N GLN A 224 -13.13 16.86 -3.85
CA GLN A 224 -12.05 15.90 -3.65
C GLN A 224 -12.48 14.50 -4.07
N GLN A 225 -11.56 13.76 -4.70
CA GLN A 225 -11.81 12.41 -5.15
C GLN A 225 -11.23 11.39 -4.16
N TYR A 226 -11.91 10.27 -4.02
CA TYR A 226 -11.45 9.14 -3.19
C TYR A 226 -11.26 7.89 -4.03
N TRP A 227 -10.15 7.22 -3.83
CA TRP A 227 -9.91 5.88 -4.33
C TRP A 227 -9.30 5.01 -3.23
N SER A 228 -9.66 3.75 -3.19
CA SER A 228 -9.05 2.73 -2.32
C SER A 228 -8.87 1.42 -3.08
N LEU A 229 -7.88 0.66 -2.62
CA LEU A 229 -7.60 -0.68 -3.15
C LEU A 229 -8.69 -1.68 -2.73
#